data_78283564bccf3313f6726261531cbbfd
#
_entry.id   78283564bccf3313f6726261531cbbfd
#
_cell.length_a   1.000
_cell.length_b   1.000
_cell.length_c   1.000
_cell.angle_alpha   90.00
_cell.angle_beta   90.00
_cell.angle_gamma   90.00
#
_symmetry.space_group_name_H-M   'P 1'
#
loop_
_entity.id
_entity.type
_entity.pdbx_description
1 polymer ?
#
loop_
_entity_poly.entity_id
_entity_poly.type
_entity_poly.pdbx_seq_one_letter_code
_entity_poly.pdbx_strand_id
1 'polypeptide(L)'
;MNINITLLIIPVILAPFFVVALLKFRKKAQKNYRAIRTSNSNMNLTVQENIEAVRLVRSFTNEGREKEKFDKSNMNMKQSYINQVKLSAGFEVIFSSIKQVAYIGTIALCALLVIKGEMLVGFLVAASGYVMKIMDHVSQINNLLFQMQQQIVAGDKIMRFMDCKTKIKDGKKTAKDIDKPDIEFENVTLELGGKKVLDNINLSIPYGKKVGIVGATGSGKSILLKSIVRINDVNDGQIKMNGTNVKEYKTAELREKISYVFQDAFLFSNTIDSNIAFANPDVDESRVRECAKRAMADDFINELSDGYQTIVGEKGFGLSGGQKQRVSIARAMLKDAPVFVFDDSTSALDAETERKLLENLRTYYKERTILIAAHKMSSVVDCDEIIYLSNGKIVERGTFDELMELDGHFAGVYKTQMAKQTVA
;
A
#
# COMPACT_ATOMS: atom_id res chain seq x y z
N MET A 1 23.72 60.95 14.57
CA MET A 1 23.33 60.29 15.83
C MET A 1 24.37 59.24 16.12
N ASN A 2 25.42 59.52 16.93
CA ASN A 2 26.50 58.56 17.21
C ASN A 2 25.99 57.57 18.28
N ILE A 3 25.61 56.39 17.85
CA ILE A 3 25.37 55.27 18.78
C ILE A 3 26.72 54.89 19.38
N ASN A 4 26.83 55.00 20.69
CA ASN A 4 28.07 54.69 21.39
C ASN A 4 28.37 53.19 21.23
N ILE A 5 29.42 52.85 20.47
CA ILE A 5 29.82 51.49 20.13
C ILE A 5 30.01 50.61 21.39
N THR A 6 30.24 51.24 22.54
CA THR A 6 30.37 50.60 23.86
C THR A 6 29.12 49.76 24.22
N LEU A 7 27.92 50.10 23.73
CA LEU A 7 26.69 49.34 23.99
C LEU A 7 26.67 47.95 23.33
N LEU A 8 27.44 47.74 22.26
CA LEU A 8 27.56 46.44 21.58
C LEU A 8 28.42 45.44 22.36
N ILE A 9 29.19 45.88 23.37
CA ILE A 9 30.11 45.02 24.11
C ILE A 9 29.35 43.88 24.81
N ILE A 10 28.21 44.17 25.44
CA ILE A 10 27.44 43.18 26.20
C ILE A 10 26.84 42.09 25.30
N PRO A 11 26.11 42.41 24.22
CA PRO A 11 25.62 41.40 23.28
C PRO A 11 26.74 40.57 22.65
N VAL A 12 27.86 41.20 22.29
CA VAL A 12 29.01 40.51 21.67
C VAL A 12 29.67 39.51 22.62
N ILE A 13 29.81 39.84 23.90
CA ILE A 13 30.37 38.95 24.93
C ILE A 13 29.43 37.76 25.19
N LEU A 14 28.12 38.00 25.23
CA LEU A 14 27.13 36.99 25.57
C LEU A 14 26.76 36.08 24.39
N ALA A 15 26.91 36.53 23.14
CA ALA A 15 26.58 35.79 21.96
C ALA A 15 27.24 34.38 21.87
N PRO A 16 28.58 34.20 22.12
CA PRO A 16 29.19 32.89 22.07
C PRO A 16 28.66 31.92 23.12
N PHE A 17 28.34 32.39 24.33
CA PHE A 17 27.73 31.57 25.38
C PHE A 17 26.35 31.09 24.96
N PHE A 18 25.56 31.97 24.34
CA PHE A 18 24.26 31.66 23.82
C PHE A 18 24.35 30.63 22.71
N VAL A 19 25.26 30.81 21.75
CA VAL A 19 25.45 29.86 20.63
C VAL A 19 25.84 28.46 21.13
N VAL A 20 26.76 28.38 22.11
CA VAL A 20 27.17 27.11 22.71
C VAL A 20 26.00 26.40 23.40
N ALA A 21 25.22 27.15 24.21
CA ALA A 21 24.04 26.63 24.88
C ALA A 21 23.02 26.11 23.86
N LEU A 22 22.78 26.85 22.78
CA LEU A 22 21.88 26.49 21.68
C LEU A 22 22.31 25.21 20.98
N LEU A 23 23.60 25.08 20.61
CA LEU A 23 24.11 23.89 19.92
C LEU A 23 24.01 22.63 20.80
N LYS A 24 24.31 22.74 22.10
CA LYS A 24 24.14 21.62 23.05
C LYS A 24 22.68 21.22 23.20
N PHE A 25 21.78 22.19 23.32
CA PHE A 25 20.34 21.95 23.40
C PHE A 25 19.83 21.23 22.13
N ARG A 26 20.16 21.78 20.96
CA ARG A 26 19.76 21.24 19.66
C ARG A 26 20.12 19.76 19.51
N LYS A 27 21.36 19.37 19.86
CA LYS A 27 21.80 17.97 19.80
C LYS A 27 20.99 17.04 20.70
N LYS A 28 20.70 17.46 21.94
CA LYS A 28 19.87 16.69 22.89
C LYS A 28 18.41 16.65 22.47
N ALA A 29 17.84 17.79 22.05
CA ALA A 29 16.47 17.88 21.58
C ALA A 29 16.21 16.97 20.38
N GLN A 30 17.12 16.95 19.40
CA GLN A 30 17.01 16.06 18.24
C GLN A 30 16.93 14.58 18.63
N LYS A 31 17.73 14.15 19.61
CA LYS A 31 17.67 12.77 20.15
C LYS A 31 16.31 12.47 20.77
N ASN A 32 15.81 13.38 21.61
CA ASN A 32 14.51 13.20 22.27
C ASN A 32 13.34 13.20 21.29
N TYR A 33 13.36 14.06 20.27
CA TYR A 33 12.33 14.07 19.23
C TYR A 33 12.31 12.76 18.41
N ARG A 34 13.47 12.16 18.13
CA ARG A 34 13.52 10.82 17.52
C ARG A 34 12.87 9.79 18.44
N ALA A 35 13.16 9.82 19.73
CA ALA A 35 12.56 8.90 20.70
C ALA A 35 11.02 9.08 20.78
N ILE A 36 10.54 10.31 20.80
CA ILE A 36 9.09 10.62 20.76
C ILE A 36 8.45 10.04 19.50
N ARG A 37 9.07 10.25 18.32
CA ARG A 37 8.54 9.73 17.05
C ARG A 37 8.44 8.21 17.06
N THR A 38 9.48 7.52 17.55
CA THR A 38 9.48 6.06 17.66
C THR A 38 8.41 5.58 18.63
N SER A 39 8.28 6.24 19.80
CA SER A 39 7.25 5.89 20.80
C SER A 39 5.83 6.10 20.28
N ASN A 40 5.59 7.21 19.55
CA ASN A 40 4.30 7.47 18.90
C ASN A 40 3.97 6.43 17.82
N SER A 41 4.96 6.06 17.00
CA SER A 41 4.78 5.02 15.97
C SER A 41 4.42 3.67 16.59
N ASN A 42 5.11 3.28 17.67
CA ASN A 42 4.83 2.02 18.38
C ASN A 42 3.45 2.05 19.06
N MET A 43 3.05 3.20 19.62
CA MET A 43 1.73 3.37 20.21
C MET A 43 0.63 3.23 19.16
N ASN A 44 0.76 3.92 18.02
CA ASN A 44 -0.21 3.85 16.92
C ASN A 44 -0.30 2.42 16.36
N LEU A 45 0.84 1.72 16.21
CA LEU A 45 0.84 0.33 15.77
C LEU A 45 0.07 -0.56 16.76
N THR A 46 0.30 -0.41 18.07
CA THR A 46 -0.42 -1.17 19.11
C THR A 46 -1.92 -0.91 19.04
N VAL A 47 -2.34 0.34 18.84
CA VAL A 47 -3.76 0.70 18.69
C VAL A 47 -4.35 0.07 17.43
N GLN A 48 -3.66 0.20 16.30
CA GLN A 48 -4.12 -0.35 15.02
C GLN A 48 -4.26 -1.87 15.07
N GLU A 49 -3.26 -2.60 15.60
CA GLU A 49 -3.32 -4.04 15.79
C GLU A 49 -4.53 -4.45 16.63
N ASN A 50 -4.80 -3.74 17.74
CA ASN A 50 -5.93 -4.05 18.61
C ASN A 50 -7.29 -3.76 17.98
N ILE A 51 -7.41 -2.71 17.15
CA ILE A 51 -8.64 -2.42 16.41
C ILE A 51 -8.90 -3.49 15.35
N GLU A 52 -7.87 -3.86 14.57
CA GLU A 52 -7.99 -4.87 13.52
C GLU A 52 -8.28 -6.26 14.10
N ALA A 53 -7.65 -6.59 15.22
CA ALA A 53 -7.76 -7.90 15.87
C ALA A 53 -8.82 -7.97 16.98
N VAL A 54 -9.72 -6.99 17.13
CA VAL A 54 -10.66 -6.91 18.27
C VAL A 54 -11.50 -8.18 18.47
N ARG A 55 -11.93 -8.81 17.39
CA ARG A 55 -12.70 -10.07 17.44
C ARG A 55 -11.81 -11.22 17.98
N LEU A 56 -10.57 -11.28 17.55
CA LEU A 56 -9.60 -12.28 18.00
C LEU A 56 -9.30 -12.09 19.50
N VAL A 57 -9.00 -10.86 19.92
CA VAL A 57 -8.72 -10.54 21.33
C VAL A 57 -9.87 -10.97 22.23
N ARG A 58 -11.12 -10.66 21.82
CA ARG A 58 -12.33 -11.05 22.57
C ARG A 58 -12.55 -12.56 22.58
N SER A 59 -12.36 -13.25 21.44
CA SER A 59 -12.58 -14.70 21.36
C SER A 59 -11.62 -15.49 22.24
N PHE A 60 -10.44 -14.94 22.52
CA PHE A 60 -9.45 -15.55 23.42
C PHE A 60 -9.44 -14.94 24.84
N THR A 61 -10.37 -14.02 25.15
CA THR A 61 -10.48 -13.33 26.44
C THR A 61 -9.14 -12.73 26.90
N ASN A 62 -8.42 -12.09 25.94
CA ASN A 62 -7.05 -11.63 26.13
C ASN A 62 -6.94 -10.11 26.32
N GLU A 63 -8.06 -9.45 26.66
CA GLU A 63 -8.15 -7.98 26.81
C GLU A 63 -7.19 -7.44 27.87
N GLY A 64 -7.01 -8.22 28.97
CA GLY A 64 -6.09 -7.84 30.05
C GLY A 64 -4.65 -7.70 29.58
N ARG A 65 -4.17 -8.66 28.78
CA ARG A 65 -2.80 -8.68 28.25
C ARG A 65 -2.58 -7.58 27.20
N GLU A 66 -3.57 -7.35 26.33
CA GLU A 66 -3.48 -6.28 25.34
C GLU A 66 -3.54 -4.90 26.01
N LYS A 67 -4.30 -4.75 27.10
CA LYS A 67 -4.29 -3.54 27.93
C LYS A 67 -2.91 -3.28 28.55
N GLU A 68 -2.26 -4.29 29.09
CA GLU A 68 -0.90 -4.17 29.62
C GLU A 68 0.11 -3.74 28.55
N LYS A 69 -0.01 -4.31 27.32
CA LYS A 69 0.82 -3.94 26.17
C LYS A 69 0.61 -2.48 25.78
N PHE A 70 -0.66 -2.03 25.76
CA PHE A 70 -1.03 -0.65 25.53
C PHE A 70 -0.46 0.28 26.62
N ASP A 71 -0.67 -0.03 27.90
CA ASP A 71 -0.20 0.76 29.04
C ASP A 71 1.32 0.91 29.04
N LYS A 72 2.06 -0.15 28.67
CA LYS A 72 3.51 -0.11 28.50
C LYS A 72 3.93 0.85 27.37
N SER A 73 3.25 0.79 26.21
CA SER A 73 3.52 1.67 25.07
C SER A 73 3.19 3.12 25.40
N ASN A 74 2.09 3.36 26.11
CA ASN A 74 1.67 4.67 26.59
C ASN A 74 2.66 5.25 27.61
N MET A 75 3.14 4.42 28.54
CA MET A 75 4.15 4.85 29.53
C MET A 75 5.47 5.25 28.86
N ASN A 76 5.92 4.48 27.85
CA ASN A 76 7.12 4.81 27.06
C ASN A 76 6.95 6.13 26.30
N MET A 77 5.78 6.37 25.72
CA MET A 77 5.44 7.63 25.07
C MET A 77 5.45 8.78 26.06
N LYS A 78 4.75 8.63 27.19
CA LYS A 78 4.72 9.62 28.29
C LYS A 78 6.13 9.98 28.76
N GLN A 79 6.99 8.96 29.00
CA GLN A 79 8.36 9.19 29.44
C GLN A 79 9.20 9.97 28.42
N SER A 80 9.01 9.68 27.12
CA SER A 80 9.69 10.39 26.03
C SER A 80 9.28 11.88 26.01
N TYR A 81 7.99 12.18 26.19
CA TYR A 81 7.51 13.57 26.31
C TYR A 81 8.02 14.26 27.56
N ILE A 82 7.99 13.60 28.72
CA ILE A 82 8.52 14.15 29.97
C ILE A 82 10.01 14.52 29.83
N ASN A 83 10.81 13.65 29.20
CA ASN A 83 12.22 13.91 28.96
C ASN A 83 12.44 15.15 28.07
N GLN A 84 11.59 15.33 27.05
CA GLN A 84 11.65 16.52 26.19
C GLN A 84 11.21 17.79 26.95
N VAL A 85 10.15 17.73 27.73
CA VAL A 85 9.69 18.87 28.53
C VAL A 85 10.74 19.30 29.55
N LYS A 86 11.36 18.34 30.26
CA LYS A 86 12.45 18.63 31.21
C LYS A 86 13.64 19.30 30.51
N LEU A 87 14.02 18.82 29.32
CA LEU A 87 15.10 19.41 28.55
C LEU A 87 14.74 20.84 28.10
N SER A 88 13.53 21.07 27.61
CA SER A 88 13.07 22.38 27.16
C SER A 88 12.97 23.37 28.33
N ALA A 89 12.43 22.96 29.47
CA ALA A 89 12.35 23.79 30.67
C ALA A 89 13.75 24.19 31.21
N GLY A 90 14.66 23.23 31.24
CA GLY A 90 16.05 23.49 31.62
C GLY A 90 16.76 24.50 30.68
N PHE A 91 16.52 24.38 29.38
CA PHE A 91 17.05 25.31 28.38
C PHE A 91 16.42 26.71 28.53
N GLU A 92 15.10 26.78 28.76
CA GLU A 92 14.38 28.06 28.95
C GLU A 92 14.93 28.82 30.16
N VAL A 93 15.22 28.16 31.28
CA VAL A 93 15.84 28.76 32.45
C VAL A 93 17.21 29.37 32.12
N ILE A 94 18.06 28.60 31.44
CA ILE A 94 19.41 29.08 31.02
C ILE A 94 19.30 30.27 30.08
N PHE A 95 18.41 30.18 29.08
CA PHE A 95 18.19 31.25 28.11
C PHE A 95 17.66 32.50 28.72
N SER A 96 16.64 32.39 29.59
CA SER A 96 16.05 33.50 30.34
C SER A 96 17.09 34.18 31.27
N SER A 97 17.95 33.36 31.90
CA SER A 97 19.04 33.90 32.74
C SER A 97 20.06 34.74 31.92
N ILE A 98 20.48 34.24 30.74
CA ILE A 98 21.36 34.99 29.83
C ILE A 98 20.71 36.30 29.40
N LYS A 99 19.43 36.28 29.05
CA LYS A 99 18.62 37.42 28.64
C LYS A 99 18.54 38.47 29.79
N GLN A 100 18.30 38.03 31.03
CA GLN A 100 18.26 38.89 32.21
C GLN A 100 19.61 39.53 32.49
N VAL A 101 20.69 38.77 32.42
CA VAL A 101 22.08 39.31 32.61
C VAL A 101 22.39 40.34 31.53
N ALA A 102 22.03 40.10 30.28
CA ALA A 102 22.21 41.06 29.19
C ALA A 102 21.45 42.36 29.44
N TYR A 103 20.20 42.25 29.90
CA TYR A 103 19.34 43.38 30.19
C TYR A 103 19.87 44.24 31.37
N ILE A 104 20.16 43.58 32.50
CA ILE A 104 20.69 44.27 33.69
C ILE A 104 22.05 44.89 33.39
N GLY A 105 22.95 44.17 32.71
CA GLY A 105 24.24 44.68 32.31
C GLY A 105 24.15 45.92 31.40
N THR A 106 23.19 45.90 30.46
CA THR A 106 22.97 47.05 29.57
C THR A 106 22.47 48.26 30.35
N ILE A 107 21.54 48.07 31.28
CA ILE A 107 21.07 49.17 32.13
C ILE A 107 22.20 49.75 32.98
N ALA A 108 23.01 48.88 33.63
CA ALA A 108 24.14 49.32 34.46
C ALA A 108 25.18 50.08 33.63
N LEU A 109 25.53 49.59 32.44
CA LEU A 109 26.47 50.28 31.56
C LEU A 109 25.94 51.62 31.08
N CYS A 110 24.67 51.69 30.66
CA CYS A 110 24.04 52.94 30.25
C CYS A 110 23.95 53.96 31.43
N ALA A 111 23.64 53.50 32.64
CA ALA A 111 23.60 54.36 33.82
C ALA A 111 24.97 54.94 34.11
N LEU A 112 26.06 54.15 34.01
CA LEU A 112 27.41 54.67 34.19
C LEU A 112 27.79 55.71 33.11
N LEU A 113 27.39 55.54 31.86
CA LEU A 113 27.64 56.49 30.79
C LEU A 113 26.83 57.81 30.97
N VAL A 114 25.60 57.69 31.49
CA VAL A 114 24.78 58.85 31.84
C VAL A 114 25.40 59.63 32.97
N ILE A 115 25.88 59.00 34.07
CA ILE A 115 26.55 59.63 35.19
C ILE A 115 27.83 60.34 34.74
N LYS A 116 28.56 59.82 33.81
CA LYS A 116 29.76 60.41 33.19
C LYS A 116 29.45 61.57 32.24
N GLY A 117 28.19 61.84 31.96
CA GLY A 117 27.76 62.86 30.99
C GLY A 117 27.98 62.51 29.53
N GLU A 118 28.31 61.25 29.21
CA GLU A 118 28.61 60.76 27.85
C GLU A 118 27.32 60.35 27.11
N MET A 119 26.15 60.26 27.81
CA MET A 119 24.90 59.80 27.25
C MET A 119 23.68 60.46 27.90
N LEU A 120 22.64 60.72 27.07
CA LEU A 120 21.35 61.24 27.59
C LEU A 120 20.48 60.11 28.18
N VAL A 121 19.69 60.39 29.21
CA VAL A 121 18.82 59.38 29.87
C VAL A 121 17.86 58.68 28.91
N GLY A 122 17.36 59.39 27.92
CA GLY A 122 16.46 58.79 26.90
C GLY A 122 17.09 57.63 26.12
N PHE A 123 18.43 57.62 25.96
CA PHE A 123 19.14 56.54 25.31
C PHE A 123 19.20 55.26 26.16
N LEU A 124 19.17 55.35 27.49
CA LEU A 124 19.11 54.19 28.39
C LEU A 124 17.83 53.38 28.13
N VAL A 125 16.68 54.06 28.01
CA VAL A 125 15.41 53.41 27.74
C VAL A 125 15.41 52.77 26.35
N ALA A 126 15.91 53.47 25.33
CA ALA A 126 16.00 52.96 23.97
C ALA A 126 16.94 51.73 23.87
N ALA A 127 18.15 51.82 24.49
CA ALA A 127 19.12 50.73 24.47
C ALA A 127 18.60 49.45 25.15
N SER A 128 17.98 49.58 26.32
CA SER A 128 17.39 48.44 27.04
C SER A 128 16.28 47.77 26.21
N GLY A 129 15.44 48.56 25.54
CA GLY A 129 14.40 48.07 24.65
C GLY A 129 14.98 47.33 23.42
N TYR A 130 16.05 47.84 22.80
CA TYR A 130 16.70 47.17 21.66
C TYR A 130 17.39 45.86 22.05
N VAL A 131 18.06 45.80 23.20
CA VAL A 131 18.67 44.54 23.69
C VAL A 131 17.60 43.44 23.88
N MET A 132 16.45 43.79 24.48
CA MET A 132 15.36 42.85 24.62
C MET A 132 14.83 42.36 23.27
N LYS A 133 14.59 43.28 22.32
CA LYS A 133 14.16 42.89 20.94
C LYS A 133 15.15 42.00 20.24
N ILE A 134 16.47 42.30 20.34
CA ILE A 134 17.50 41.47 19.75
C ILE A 134 17.44 40.04 20.33
N MET A 135 17.35 39.92 21.63
CA MET A 135 17.24 38.58 22.28
C MET A 135 15.98 37.83 21.90
N ASP A 136 14.84 38.53 21.76
CA ASP A 136 13.59 37.92 21.29
C ASP A 136 13.69 37.45 19.84
N HIS A 137 14.30 38.25 18.95
CA HIS A 137 14.52 37.82 17.55
C HIS A 137 15.48 36.64 17.43
N VAL A 138 16.51 36.57 18.25
CA VAL A 138 17.41 35.39 18.28
C VAL A 138 16.65 34.13 18.69
N SER A 139 15.73 34.24 19.68
CA SER A 139 14.85 33.12 20.05
C SER A 139 13.92 32.70 18.91
N GLN A 140 13.33 33.66 18.21
CA GLN A 140 12.44 33.40 17.07
C GLN A 140 13.20 32.68 15.93
N ILE A 141 14.42 33.16 15.61
CA ILE A 141 15.27 32.52 14.58
C ILE A 141 15.56 31.06 14.95
N ASN A 142 15.86 30.80 16.24
CA ASN A 142 16.09 29.41 16.66
C ASN A 142 14.85 28.51 16.46
N ASN A 143 13.67 29.01 16.82
CA ASN A 143 12.42 28.26 16.63
C ASN A 143 12.12 28.04 15.15
N LEU A 144 12.34 29.05 14.30
CA LEU A 144 12.18 28.91 12.84
C LEU A 144 13.16 27.88 12.24
N LEU A 145 14.43 27.92 12.62
CA LEU A 145 15.42 26.94 12.17
C LEU A 145 15.05 25.51 12.57
N PHE A 146 14.47 25.34 13.76
CA PHE A 146 13.99 24.05 14.22
C PHE A 146 12.78 23.56 13.40
N GLN A 147 11.79 24.42 13.14
CA GLN A 147 10.66 24.11 12.28
C GLN A 147 11.09 23.77 10.85
N MET A 148 12.01 24.56 10.27
CA MET A 148 12.56 24.30 8.93
C MET A 148 13.18 22.91 8.83
N GLN A 149 13.91 22.45 9.84
CA GLN A 149 14.50 21.11 9.83
C GLN A 149 13.45 19.99 9.79
N GLN A 150 12.33 20.15 10.50
CA GLN A 150 11.23 19.20 10.44
C GLN A 150 10.60 19.17 9.04
N GLN A 151 10.43 20.33 8.42
CA GLN A 151 9.86 20.46 7.08
C GLN A 151 10.80 19.87 6.01
N ILE A 152 12.11 20.08 6.12
CA ILE A 152 13.11 19.49 5.21
C ILE A 152 13.05 17.95 5.26
N VAL A 153 12.95 17.35 6.46
CA VAL A 153 12.84 15.89 6.61
C VAL A 153 11.52 15.36 6.02
N ALA A 154 10.43 16.12 6.16
CA ALA A 154 9.15 15.75 5.53
C ALA A 154 9.23 15.86 4.01
N GLY A 155 9.82 16.96 3.50
CA GLY A 155 10.06 17.15 2.06
C GLY A 155 10.94 16.07 1.45
N ASP A 156 12.02 15.66 2.14
CA ASP A 156 12.91 14.59 1.69
C ASP A 156 12.18 13.23 1.53
N LYS A 157 11.21 12.94 2.42
CA LYS A 157 10.37 11.75 2.28
C LYS A 157 9.46 11.82 1.06
N ILE A 158 8.86 12.98 0.80
CA ILE A 158 8.02 13.19 -0.38
C ILE A 158 8.86 13.05 -1.64
N MET A 159 10.04 13.69 -1.69
CA MET A 159 10.95 13.59 -2.83
C MET A 159 11.39 12.15 -3.08
N ARG A 160 11.77 11.41 -2.04
CA ARG A 160 12.12 9.98 -2.18
C ARG A 160 10.97 9.13 -2.72
N PHE A 161 9.74 9.44 -2.33
CA PHE A 161 8.56 8.78 -2.87
C PHE A 161 8.35 9.14 -4.34
N MET A 162 8.47 10.42 -4.69
CA MET A 162 8.37 10.91 -6.07
C MET A 162 9.47 10.38 -6.99
N ASP A 163 10.70 10.24 -6.45
CA ASP A 163 11.86 9.70 -7.17
C ASP A 163 11.85 8.17 -7.27
N CYS A 164 10.88 7.51 -6.62
CA CYS A 164 10.73 6.05 -6.69
C CYS A 164 10.37 5.64 -8.11
N LYS A 165 11.36 5.18 -8.86
CA LYS A 165 11.15 4.68 -10.22
C LYS A 165 10.49 3.31 -10.17
N THR A 166 9.43 3.14 -10.94
CA THR A 166 8.82 1.83 -11.15
C THR A 166 9.84 0.90 -11.80
N LYS A 167 9.90 -0.35 -11.30
CA LYS A 167 10.77 -1.37 -11.91
C LYS A 167 10.29 -1.74 -13.32
N ILE A 168 8.98 -1.66 -13.55
CA ILE A 168 8.36 -1.96 -14.84
C ILE A 168 8.42 -0.70 -15.70
N LYS A 169 9.21 -0.78 -16.77
CA LYS A 169 9.31 0.30 -17.77
C LYS A 169 8.21 0.13 -18.80
N ASP A 170 7.60 1.23 -19.19
CA ASP A 170 6.57 1.20 -20.23
C ASP A 170 7.19 0.92 -21.60
N GLY A 171 6.49 0.13 -22.39
CA GLY A 171 6.87 -0.15 -23.78
C GLY A 171 6.41 0.94 -24.74
N LYS A 172 6.76 0.81 -26.00
CA LYS A 172 6.44 1.80 -27.05
C LYS A 172 5.39 1.32 -28.04
N LYS A 173 5.20 0.00 -28.19
CA LYS A 173 4.24 -0.58 -29.13
C LYS A 173 2.81 -0.45 -28.63
N THR A 174 1.88 -0.21 -29.54
CA THR A 174 0.45 -0.25 -29.25
C THR A 174 -0.05 -1.70 -29.19
N ALA A 175 -1.00 -1.95 -28.30
CA ALA A 175 -1.74 -3.21 -28.22
C ALA A 175 -3.22 -3.03 -28.63
N LYS A 176 -3.63 -1.82 -29.06
CA LYS A 176 -5.04 -1.50 -29.34
C LYS A 176 -5.63 -2.39 -30.43
N ASP A 177 -4.87 -2.69 -31.48
CA ASP A 177 -5.32 -3.42 -32.65
C ASP A 177 -5.32 -4.96 -32.46
N ILE A 178 -5.05 -5.43 -31.24
CA ILE A 178 -5.04 -6.86 -30.93
C ILE A 178 -6.44 -7.28 -30.44
N ASP A 179 -7.22 -7.90 -31.30
CA ASP A 179 -8.56 -8.39 -30.95
C ASP A 179 -8.56 -9.85 -30.52
N LYS A 180 -7.62 -10.64 -31.03
CA LYS A 180 -7.50 -12.09 -30.76
C LYS A 180 -6.08 -12.44 -30.30
N PRO A 181 -5.75 -12.14 -29.04
CA PRO A 181 -4.39 -12.32 -28.52
C PRO A 181 -4.07 -13.78 -28.23
N ASP A 182 -3.06 -14.33 -28.91
CA ASP A 182 -2.36 -15.53 -28.48
C ASP A 182 -1.35 -15.18 -27.38
N ILE A 183 -1.15 -16.06 -26.43
CA ILE A 183 -0.20 -15.86 -25.34
C ILE A 183 0.84 -16.98 -25.35
N GLU A 184 2.10 -16.62 -25.37
CA GLU A 184 3.21 -17.57 -25.41
C GLU A 184 4.22 -17.27 -24.30
N PHE A 185 4.65 -18.32 -23.62
CA PHE A 185 5.74 -18.29 -22.66
C PHE A 185 6.92 -19.07 -23.25
N GLU A 186 8.07 -18.42 -23.38
CA GLU A 186 9.29 -19.02 -23.93
C GLU A 186 10.39 -18.98 -22.85
N ASN A 187 10.72 -20.15 -22.32
CA ASN A 187 11.76 -20.36 -21.32
C ASN A 187 11.67 -19.41 -20.12
N VAL A 188 10.44 -19.14 -19.67
CA VAL A 188 10.18 -18.09 -18.65
C VAL A 188 10.65 -18.54 -17.29
N THR A 189 11.57 -17.76 -16.71
CA THR A 189 12.01 -17.90 -15.32
C THR A 189 11.75 -16.61 -14.56
N LEU A 190 11.20 -16.73 -13.35
CA LEU A 190 10.92 -15.59 -12.47
C LEU A 190 11.37 -15.89 -11.05
N GLU A 191 12.15 -14.96 -10.49
CA GLU A 191 12.65 -15.03 -9.13
C GLU A 191 12.03 -13.91 -8.26
N LEU A 192 11.55 -14.27 -7.09
CA LEU A 192 11.05 -13.33 -6.09
C LEU A 192 11.72 -13.60 -4.74
N GLY A 193 12.30 -12.56 -4.16
CA GLY A 193 12.99 -12.68 -2.88
C GLY A 193 14.14 -13.69 -2.88
N GLY A 194 14.83 -13.89 -4.01
CA GLY A 194 15.95 -14.84 -4.17
C GLY A 194 15.52 -16.31 -4.35
N LYS A 195 14.21 -16.57 -4.54
CA LYS A 195 13.68 -17.90 -4.84
C LYS A 195 13.10 -17.92 -6.25
N LYS A 196 13.42 -18.96 -7.02
CA LYS A 196 12.75 -19.24 -8.29
C LYS A 196 11.31 -19.64 -8.02
N VAL A 197 10.38 -18.84 -8.52
CA VAL A 197 8.93 -19.09 -8.40
C VAL A 197 8.38 -19.69 -9.68
N LEU A 198 8.94 -19.32 -10.83
CA LEU A 198 8.74 -19.97 -12.13
C LEU A 198 10.12 -20.39 -12.66
N ASP A 199 10.23 -21.60 -13.20
CA ASP A 199 11.49 -22.16 -13.68
C ASP A 199 11.28 -22.82 -15.04
N ASN A 200 11.78 -22.17 -16.09
CA ASN A 200 11.75 -22.62 -17.48
C ASN A 200 10.35 -22.99 -17.99
N ILE A 201 9.38 -22.09 -17.81
CA ILE A 201 8.02 -22.29 -18.32
C ILE A 201 7.98 -22.10 -19.83
N ASN A 202 7.47 -23.11 -20.52
CA ASN A 202 7.17 -23.10 -21.94
C ASN A 202 5.69 -23.46 -22.12
N LEU A 203 4.90 -22.52 -22.66
CA LEU A 203 3.45 -22.65 -22.77
C LEU A 203 2.95 -21.80 -23.94
N SER A 204 2.09 -22.35 -24.77
CA SER A 204 1.38 -21.63 -25.83
C SER A 204 -0.13 -21.75 -25.60
N ILE A 205 -0.81 -20.61 -25.58
CA ILE A 205 -2.25 -20.49 -25.35
C ILE A 205 -2.85 -19.76 -26.54
N PRO A 206 -3.40 -20.50 -27.53
CA PRO A 206 -4.09 -19.90 -28.64
C PRO A 206 -5.34 -19.14 -28.20
N TYR A 207 -5.72 -18.10 -28.94
CA TYR A 207 -6.94 -17.35 -28.68
C TYR A 207 -8.19 -18.24 -28.67
N GLY A 208 -9.11 -17.98 -27.77
CA GLY A 208 -10.38 -18.70 -27.60
C GLY A 208 -10.26 -19.99 -26.79
N LYS A 209 -9.06 -20.39 -26.36
CA LYS A 209 -8.86 -21.57 -25.51
C LYS A 209 -9.17 -21.30 -24.04
N LYS A 210 -9.73 -22.31 -23.38
CA LYS A 210 -9.96 -22.35 -21.94
C LYS A 210 -8.90 -23.24 -21.31
N VAL A 211 -8.04 -22.63 -20.48
CA VAL A 211 -6.91 -23.32 -19.87
C VAL A 211 -7.04 -23.32 -18.36
N GLY A 212 -7.09 -24.51 -17.79
CA GLY A 212 -7.05 -24.74 -16.36
C GLY A 212 -5.62 -24.83 -15.85
N ILE A 213 -5.30 -24.14 -14.75
CA ILE A 213 -3.98 -24.17 -14.11
C ILE A 213 -4.18 -24.67 -12.68
N VAL A 214 -3.67 -25.85 -12.39
CA VAL A 214 -3.83 -26.50 -11.08
C VAL A 214 -2.48 -26.82 -10.46
N GLY A 215 -2.46 -27.12 -9.18
CA GLY A 215 -1.25 -27.42 -8.41
C GLY A 215 -1.36 -27.02 -6.96
N ALA A 216 -0.42 -27.44 -6.15
CA ALA A 216 -0.38 -27.13 -4.71
C ALA A 216 -0.29 -25.61 -4.43
N THR A 217 -0.65 -25.21 -3.21
CA THR A 217 -0.40 -23.84 -2.76
C THR A 217 1.10 -23.52 -2.84
N GLY A 218 1.44 -22.36 -3.41
CA GLY A 218 2.84 -21.97 -3.61
C GLY A 218 3.51 -22.57 -4.85
N SER A 219 2.80 -23.32 -5.71
CA SER A 219 3.37 -23.88 -6.94
C SER A 219 3.71 -22.84 -8.02
N GLY A 220 3.21 -21.60 -7.91
CA GLY A 220 3.48 -20.51 -8.87
C GLY A 220 2.29 -20.09 -9.74
N LYS A 221 1.09 -20.68 -9.60
CA LYS A 221 -0.11 -20.39 -10.43
C LYS A 221 -0.42 -18.90 -10.55
N SER A 222 -0.62 -18.23 -9.41
CA SER A 222 -0.93 -16.79 -9.38
C SER A 222 0.20 -15.93 -9.96
N ILE A 223 1.46 -16.36 -9.80
CA ILE A 223 2.60 -15.63 -10.35
C ILE A 223 2.66 -15.79 -11.86
N LEU A 224 2.37 -17.00 -12.39
CA LEU A 224 2.27 -17.23 -13.82
C LEU A 224 1.21 -16.31 -14.44
N LEU A 225 0.01 -16.24 -13.87
CA LEU A 225 -1.07 -15.37 -14.35
C LEU A 225 -0.73 -13.88 -14.21
N LYS A 226 -0.15 -13.47 -13.09
CA LYS A 226 0.27 -12.07 -12.85
C LYS A 226 1.37 -11.59 -13.78
N SER A 227 2.20 -12.50 -14.30
CA SER A 227 3.25 -12.15 -15.26
C SER A 227 2.70 -11.76 -16.64
N ILE A 228 1.53 -12.25 -17.04
CA ILE A 228 0.86 -11.89 -18.31
C ILE A 228 0.48 -10.39 -18.31
N VAL A 229 -0.05 -9.89 -17.21
CA VAL A 229 -0.44 -8.47 -17.04
C VAL A 229 0.72 -7.58 -16.56
N ARG A 230 1.94 -8.12 -16.56
CA ARG A 230 3.15 -7.41 -16.12
C ARG A 230 3.00 -6.77 -14.75
N ILE A 231 2.53 -7.53 -13.74
CA ILE A 231 2.68 -7.15 -12.33
C ILE A 231 4.13 -7.40 -11.92
N ASN A 232 4.73 -8.46 -12.47
CA ASN A 232 6.16 -8.75 -12.35
C ASN A 232 6.72 -9.01 -13.75
N ASP A 233 7.84 -8.38 -14.09
CA ASP A 233 8.60 -8.73 -15.28
C ASP A 233 9.45 -9.98 -15.00
N VAL A 234 9.54 -10.86 -15.99
CA VAL A 234 10.33 -12.10 -15.90
C VAL A 234 11.82 -11.80 -15.91
N ASN A 235 12.62 -12.62 -15.21
CA ASN A 235 14.07 -12.49 -15.12
C ASN A 235 14.73 -13.03 -16.41
N ASP A 236 14.33 -14.22 -16.85
CA ASP A 236 14.82 -14.87 -18.07
C ASP A 236 13.66 -15.33 -18.93
N GLY A 237 13.93 -15.52 -20.22
CA GLY A 237 12.90 -15.85 -21.20
C GLY A 237 12.01 -14.64 -21.54
N GLN A 238 10.88 -14.92 -22.17
CA GLN A 238 9.93 -13.88 -22.56
C GLN A 238 8.50 -14.39 -22.58
N ILE A 239 7.56 -13.47 -22.35
CA ILE A 239 6.14 -13.67 -22.55
C ILE A 239 5.75 -12.86 -23.77
N LYS A 240 5.09 -13.48 -24.73
CA LYS A 240 4.63 -12.81 -25.94
C LYS A 240 3.12 -12.75 -26.00
N MET A 241 2.60 -11.72 -26.63
CA MET A 241 1.21 -11.60 -27.05
C MET A 241 1.22 -11.30 -28.55
N ASN A 242 0.60 -12.16 -29.36
CA ASN A 242 0.68 -12.12 -30.83
C ASN A 242 2.14 -11.98 -31.33
N GLY A 243 3.04 -12.85 -30.87
CA GLY A 243 4.44 -12.89 -31.30
C GLY A 243 5.30 -11.72 -30.80
N THR A 244 4.74 -10.69 -30.15
CA THR A 244 5.49 -9.55 -29.60
C THR A 244 5.64 -9.68 -28.10
N ASN A 245 6.86 -9.43 -27.59
CA ASN A 245 7.14 -9.47 -26.16
C ASN A 245 6.26 -8.46 -25.42
N VAL A 246 5.60 -8.88 -24.35
CA VAL A 246 4.70 -8.03 -23.53
C VAL A 246 5.42 -6.80 -22.95
N LYS A 247 6.75 -6.86 -22.79
CA LYS A 247 7.57 -5.72 -22.34
C LYS A 247 7.64 -4.58 -23.36
N GLU A 248 7.37 -4.85 -24.62
CA GLU A 248 7.43 -3.85 -25.69
C GLU A 248 6.12 -3.06 -25.81
N TYR A 249 5.01 -3.58 -25.31
CA TYR A 249 3.74 -2.88 -25.34
C TYR A 249 3.64 -1.78 -24.27
N LYS A 250 2.84 -0.74 -24.56
CA LYS A 250 2.38 0.18 -23.53
C LYS A 250 1.56 -0.61 -22.51
N THR A 251 1.97 -0.54 -21.27
CA THR A 251 1.42 -1.37 -20.18
C THR A 251 -0.08 -1.16 -19.97
N ALA A 252 -0.57 0.06 -20.13
CA ALA A 252 -2.00 0.37 -20.04
C ALA A 252 -2.78 -0.37 -21.12
N GLU A 253 -2.34 -0.29 -22.39
CA GLU A 253 -3.01 -0.91 -23.54
C GLU A 253 -2.94 -2.46 -23.48
N LEU A 254 -1.82 -3.03 -23.01
CA LEU A 254 -1.70 -4.45 -22.73
C LEU A 254 -2.73 -4.92 -21.68
N ARG A 255 -2.85 -4.17 -20.59
CA ARG A 255 -3.79 -4.48 -19.51
C ARG A 255 -5.25 -4.31 -19.91
N GLU A 256 -5.56 -3.44 -20.87
CA GLU A 256 -6.91 -3.34 -21.45
C GLU A 256 -7.35 -4.64 -22.13
N LYS A 257 -6.43 -5.43 -22.67
CA LYS A 257 -6.72 -6.72 -23.33
C LYS A 257 -6.98 -7.87 -22.37
N ILE A 258 -6.84 -7.64 -21.05
CA ILE A 258 -6.94 -8.71 -20.05
C ILE A 258 -7.89 -8.28 -18.91
N SER A 259 -8.96 -9.01 -18.70
CA SER A 259 -9.83 -8.92 -17.54
C SER A 259 -9.31 -9.86 -16.45
N TYR A 260 -8.77 -9.32 -15.36
CA TYR A 260 -8.15 -10.09 -14.29
C TYR A 260 -9.01 -10.06 -13.02
N VAL A 261 -9.38 -11.24 -12.51
CA VAL A 261 -10.04 -11.43 -11.22
C VAL A 261 -9.02 -12.00 -10.25
N PHE A 262 -8.68 -11.21 -9.23
CA PHE A 262 -7.70 -11.60 -8.21
C PHE A 262 -8.30 -12.56 -7.19
N GLN A 263 -7.47 -13.37 -6.57
CA GLN A 263 -7.82 -14.29 -5.48
C GLN A 263 -8.51 -13.55 -4.32
N ASP A 264 -7.94 -12.43 -3.88
CA ASP A 264 -8.56 -11.56 -2.89
C ASP A 264 -9.43 -10.52 -3.59
N ALA A 265 -10.74 -10.68 -3.49
CA ALA A 265 -11.70 -9.74 -4.06
C ALA A 265 -11.68 -8.41 -3.29
N PHE A 266 -11.09 -7.38 -3.90
CA PHE A 266 -11.07 -6.03 -3.34
C PHE A 266 -12.22 -5.18 -3.89
N LEU A 267 -13.01 -4.62 -2.99
CA LEU A 267 -14.06 -3.66 -3.30
C LEU A 267 -13.74 -2.30 -2.67
N PHE A 268 -13.98 -1.25 -3.43
CA PHE A 268 -13.83 0.12 -2.96
C PHE A 268 -15.02 0.51 -2.07
N SER A 269 -14.80 1.43 -1.14
CA SER A 269 -15.86 2.04 -0.33
C SER A 269 -16.74 2.94 -1.21
N ASN A 270 -17.63 2.31 -1.97
CA ASN A 270 -18.53 2.92 -2.93
C ASN A 270 -19.75 2.00 -3.12
N THR A 271 -20.72 2.39 -3.95
CA THR A 271 -21.87 1.55 -4.28
C THR A 271 -21.43 0.25 -4.99
N ILE A 272 -22.29 -0.77 -4.94
CA ILE A 272 -22.06 -2.02 -5.68
C ILE A 272 -22.02 -1.73 -7.19
N ASP A 273 -22.92 -0.90 -7.67
CA ASP A 273 -22.94 -0.42 -9.06
C ASP A 273 -21.58 0.15 -9.49
N SER A 274 -21.07 1.16 -8.77
CA SER A 274 -19.76 1.75 -9.04
C SER A 274 -18.60 0.76 -8.95
N ASN A 275 -18.72 -0.25 -8.08
CA ASN A 275 -17.72 -1.30 -7.98
C ASN A 275 -17.72 -2.20 -9.23
N ILE A 276 -18.87 -2.52 -9.79
CA ILE A 276 -18.98 -3.29 -11.04
C ILE A 276 -18.55 -2.43 -12.23
N ALA A 277 -19.02 -1.18 -12.31
CA ALA A 277 -18.69 -0.22 -13.37
C ALA A 277 -17.26 0.33 -13.32
N PHE A 278 -16.41 -0.14 -12.39
CA PHE A 278 -15.08 0.43 -12.14
C PHE A 278 -14.20 0.55 -13.38
N ALA A 279 -14.29 -0.36 -14.34
CA ALA A 279 -13.50 -0.31 -15.58
C ALA A 279 -14.07 0.66 -16.61
N ASN A 280 -15.36 0.96 -16.56
CA ASN A 280 -16.06 1.90 -17.43
C ASN A 280 -17.19 2.59 -16.64
N PRO A 281 -16.91 3.72 -15.98
CA PRO A 281 -17.89 4.41 -15.13
C PRO A 281 -19.10 4.98 -15.86
N ASP A 282 -18.99 5.20 -17.17
CA ASP A 282 -20.05 5.79 -18.00
C ASP A 282 -20.95 4.75 -18.67
N VAL A 283 -20.85 3.47 -18.25
CA VAL A 283 -21.65 2.38 -18.82
C VAL A 283 -23.11 2.44 -18.34
N ASP A 284 -24.03 2.02 -19.21
CA ASP A 284 -25.44 1.95 -18.87
C ASP A 284 -25.71 0.96 -17.71
N GLU A 285 -26.64 1.32 -16.82
CA GLU A 285 -27.06 0.49 -15.68
C GLU A 285 -27.55 -0.90 -16.13
N SER A 286 -28.20 -0.98 -17.29
CA SER A 286 -28.65 -2.24 -17.89
C SER A 286 -27.48 -3.22 -18.11
N ARG A 287 -26.34 -2.73 -18.54
CA ARG A 287 -25.13 -3.53 -18.79
C ARG A 287 -24.51 -3.98 -17.45
N VAL A 288 -24.52 -3.11 -16.43
CA VAL A 288 -24.07 -3.48 -15.07
C VAL A 288 -24.90 -4.64 -14.53
N ARG A 289 -26.23 -4.54 -14.64
CA ARG A 289 -27.17 -5.60 -14.21
C ARG A 289 -26.98 -6.90 -15.01
N GLU A 290 -26.77 -6.79 -16.32
CA GLU A 290 -26.50 -7.96 -17.16
C GLU A 290 -25.23 -8.70 -16.69
N CYS A 291 -24.13 -7.97 -16.47
CA CYS A 291 -22.90 -8.57 -15.98
C CYS A 291 -23.05 -9.15 -14.57
N ALA A 292 -23.81 -8.50 -13.69
CA ALA A 292 -24.13 -9.01 -12.38
C ALA A 292 -24.92 -10.34 -12.44
N LYS A 293 -25.91 -10.43 -13.33
CA LYS A 293 -26.66 -11.69 -13.58
C LYS A 293 -25.74 -12.82 -14.06
N ARG A 294 -24.89 -12.52 -15.04
CA ARG A 294 -23.92 -13.49 -15.55
C ARG A 294 -22.93 -13.96 -14.50
N ALA A 295 -22.55 -13.07 -13.57
CA ALA A 295 -21.68 -13.36 -12.43
C ALA A 295 -22.43 -13.97 -11.23
N MET A 296 -23.71 -14.28 -11.35
CA MET A 296 -24.58 -14.80 -10.26
C MET A 296 -24.64 -13.84 -9.06
N ALA A 297 -24.56 -12.53 -9.30
CA ALA A 297 -24.57 -11.50 -8.26
C ALA A 297 -25.92 -10.77 -8.13
N ASP A 298 -26.73 -10.73 -9.17
CA ASP A 298 -27.96 -9.94 -9.24
C ASP A 298 -28.95 -10.28 -8.11
N ASP A 299 -29.16 -11.58 -7.84
CA ASP A 299 -30.15 -12.03 -6.86
C ASP A 299 -29.84 -11.47 -5.47
N PHE A 300 -28.63 -11.70 -4.96
CA PHE A 300 -28.27 -11.20 -3.64
C PHE A 300 -28.17 -9.65 -3.58
N ILE A 301 -27.83 -8.99 -4.70
CA ILE A 301 -27.78 -7.52 -4.74
C ILE A 301 -29.20 -6.96 -4.58
N ASN A 302 -30.19 -7.56 -5.22
CA ASN A 302 -31.59 -7.12 -5.14
C ASN A 302 -32.21 -7.43 -3.76
N GLU A 303 -31.67 -8.35 -2.97
CA GLU A 303 -32.08 -8.63 -1.59
C GLU A 303 -31.57 -7.59 -0.58
N LEU A 304 -30.55 -6.77 -0.96
CA LEU A 304 -30.05 -5.70 -0.11
C LEU A 304 -31.03 -4.52 -0.07
N SER A 305 -31.09 -3.79 1.05
CA SER A 305 -32.02 -2.67 1.26
C SER A 305 -31.96 -1.60 0.17
N ASP A 306 -30.77 -1.28 -0.32
CA ASP A 306 -30.53 -0.26 -1.33
C ASP A 306 -30.12 -0.87 -2.69
N GLY A 307 -30.22 -2.18 -2.84
CA GLY A 307 -29.87 -2.90 -4.07
C GLY A 307 -28.48 -2.55 -4.58
N TYR A 308 -28.38 -2.18 -5.85
CA TYR A 308 -27.13 -1.76 -6.49
C TYR A 308 -26.54 -0.48 -5.90
N GLN A 309 -27.33 0.37 -5.23
CA GLN A 309 -26.87 1.59 -4.57
C GLN A 309 -26.36 1.35 -3.15
N THR A 310 -26.37 0.09 -2.68
CA THR A 310 -25.80 -0.27 -1.39
C THR A 310 -24.32 0.11 -1.34
N ILE A 311 -23.94 0.94 -0.37
CA ILE A 311 -22.56 1.35 -0.12
C ILE A 311 -21.84 0.22 0.61
N VAL A 312 -20.79 -0.27 -0.02
CA VAL A 312 -19.91 -1.29 0.56
C VAL A 312 -18.88 -0.62 1.44
N GLY A 313 -18.69 -1.11 2.66
CA GLY A 313 -17.65 -0.59 3.56
C GLY A 313 -16.23 -0.89 3.07
N GLU A 314 -15.23 -0.42 3.84
CA GLU A 314 -13.82 -0.60 3.50
C GLU A 314 -13.48 -2.09 3.23
N LYS A 315 -12.80 -2.36 2.12
CA LYS A 315 -12.45 -3.71 1.63
C LYS A 315 -13.67 -4.66 1.51
N GLY A 316 -14.85 -4.11 1.23
CA GLY A 316 -16.05 -4.91 1.07
C GLY A 316 -16.72 -5.30 2.39
N PHE A 317 -16.50 -4.56 3.47
CA PHE A 317 -17.19 -4.79 4.73
C PHE A 317 -18.72 -4.77 4.52
N GLY A 318 -19.41 -5.77 5.08
CA GLY A 318 -20.86 -5.94 4.90
C GLY A 318 -21.24 -7.06 3.92
N LEU A 319 -20.34 -7.51 3.04
CA LEU A 319 -20.56 -8.62 2.12
C LEU A 319 -19.78 -9.87 2.54
N SER A 320 -20.37 -11.04 2.27
CA SER A 320 -19.66 -12.33 2.42
C SER A 320 -18.53 -12.48 1.40
N GLY A 321 -17.58 -13.42 1.64
CA GLY A 321 -16.50 -13.68 0.71
C GLY A 321 -16.97 -14.03 -0.71
N GLY A 322 -17.97 -14.89 -0.83
CA GLY A 322 -18.56 -15.28 -2.11
C GLY A 322 -19.31 -14.13 -2.81
N GLN A 323 -19.99 -13.26 -2.06
CA GLN A 323 -20.61 -12.05 -2.60
C GLN A 323 -19.56 -11.08 -3.18
N LYS A 324 -18.45 -10.84 -2.46
CA LYS A 324 -17.34 -10.02 -2.95
C LYS A 324 -16.73 -10.59 -4.23
N GLN A 325 -16.50 -11.90 -4.27
CA GLN A 325 -15.98 -12.57 -5.47
C GLN A 325 -16.92 -12.39 -6.66
N ARG A 326 -18.24 -12.59 -6.49
CA ARG A 326 -19.20 -12.41 -7.57
C ARG A 326 -19.25 -10.96 -8.09
N VAL A 327 -19.19 -9.95 -7.23
CA VAL A 327 -19.08 -8.53 -7.65
C VAL A 327 -17.77 -8.29 -8.42
N SER A 328 -16.66 -8.86 -7.96
CA SER A 328 -15.36 -8.73 -8.66
C SER A 328 -15.37 -9.42 -10.04
N ILE A 329 -16.05 -10.56 -10.15
CA ILE A 329 -16.26 -11.26 -11.43
C ILE A 329 -17.15 -10.43 -12.37
N ALA A 330 -18.26 -9.85 -11.86
CA ALA A 330 -19.11 -8.96 -12.64
C ALA A 330 -18.33 -7.75 -13.20
N ARG A 331 -17.44 -7.15 -12.39
CA ARG A 331 -16.49 -6.10 -12.82
C ARG A 331 -15.62 -6.54 -13.99
N ALA A 332 -15.08 -7.76 -13.92
CA ALA A 332 -14.24 -8.31 -14.99
C ALA A 332 -15.06 -8.59 -16.25
N MET A 333 -16.28 -9.11 -16.11
CA MET A 333 -17.20 -9.34 -17.22
C MET A 333 -17.62 -8.04 -17.91
N LEU A 334 -17.81 -6.97 -17.15
CA LEU A 334 -18.16 -5.66 -17.70
C LEU A 334 -17.02 -5.07 -18.53
N LYS A 335 -15.77 -5.28 -18.13
CA LYS A 335 -14.60 -4.87 -18.90
C LYS A 335 -14.53 -5.55 -20.28
N ASP A 336 -15.04 -6.76 -20.39
CA ASP A 336 -15.21 -7.55 -21.63
C ASP A 336 -13.93 -7.66 -22.49
N ALA A 337 -12.78 -7.86 -21.85
CA ALA A 337 -11.51 -8.02 -22.56
C ALA A 337 -11.41 -9.36 -23.33
N PRO A 338 -10.57 -9.43 -24.39
CA PRO A 338 -10.36 -10.68 -25.13
C PRO A 338 -9.84 -11.85 -24.28
N VAL A 339 -9.13 -11.57 -23.19
CA VAL A 339 -8.58 -12.57 -22.26
C VAL A 339 -9.17 -12.39 -20.88
N PHE A 340 -9.74 -13.43 -20.31
CA PHE A 340 -10.17 -13.48 -18.92
C PHE A 340 -9.18 -14.31 -18.09
N VAL A 341 -8.83 -13.81 -16.93
CA VAL A 341 -7.95 -14.49 -15.97
C VAL A 341 -8.64 -14.57 -14.62
N PHE A 342 -8.87 -15.76 -14.15
CA PHE A 342 -9.46 -16.09 -12.86
C PHE A 342 -8.39 -16.71 -11.96
N ASP A 343 -7.87 -15.95 -11.00
CA ASP A 343 -6.84 -16.38 -10.06
C ASP A 343 -7.48 -16.81 -8.75
N ASP A 344 -7.82 -18.09 -8.62
CA ASP A 344 -8.50 -18.75 -7.48
C ASP A 344 -9.75 -17.99 -7.00
N SER A 345 -10.42 -17.32 -7.94
CA SER A 345 -11.50 -16.38 -7.67
C SER A 345 -12.87 -17.03 -7.50
N THR A 346 -12.97 -18.37 -7.56
CA THR A 346 -14.20 -19.14 -7.30
C THR A 346 -14.16 -19.89 -5.96
N SER A 347 -13.05 -19.83 -5.25
CA SER A 347 -12.81 -20.64 -4.03
C SER A 347 -13.80 -20.41 -2.88
N ALA A 348 -14.37 -19.19 -2.76
CA ALA A 348 -15.37 -18.87 -1.75
C ALA A 348 -16.83 -19.06 -2.22
N LEU A 349 -17.03 -19.58 -3.44
CA LEU A 349 -18.35 -19.90 -3.96
C LEU A 349 -18.76 -21.32 -3.55
N ASP A 350 -20.06 -21.50 -3.31
CA ASP A 350 -20.67 -22.83 -3.20
C ASP A 350 -20.65 -23.54 -4.57
N ALA A 351 -20.77 -24.85 -4.56
CA ALA A 351 -20.61 -25.68 -5.75
C ALA A 351 -21.66 -25.39 -6.84
N GLU A 352 -22.88 -25.04 -6.46
CA GLU A 352 -23.94 -24.73 -7.41
C GLU A 352 -23.70 -23.39 -8.11
N THR A 353 -23.39 -22.36 -7.32
CA THR A 353 -23.06 -21.02 -7.85
C THR A 353 -21.81 -21.07 -8.74
N GLU A 354 -20.76 -21.79 -8.34
CA GLU A 354 -19.56 -21.99 -9.14
C GLU A 354 -19.88 -22.67 -10.48
N ARG A 355 -20.65 -23.77 -10.48
CA ARG A 355 -21.06 -24.48 -11.70
C ARG A 355 -21.81 -23.55 -12.65
N LYS A 356 -22.85 -22.84 -12.17
CA LYS A 356 -23.62 -21.89 -12.99
C LYS A 356 -22.75 -20.77 -13.55
N LEU A 357 -21.82 -20.23 -12.75
CA LEU A 357 -20.88 -19.21 -13.19
C LEU A 357 -19.99 -19.71 -14.33
N LEU A 358 -19.40 -20.90 -14.20
CA LEU A 358 -18.56 -21.50 -15.23
C LEU A 358 -19.37 -21.80 -16.51
N GLU A 359 -20.62 -22.23 -16.39
CA GLU A 359 -21.53 -22.41 -17.49
C GLU A 359 -21.86 -21.08 -18.21
N ASN A 360 -22.11 -20.01 -17.47
CA ASN A 360 -22.29 -18.66 -18.01
C ASN A 360 -21.04 -18.17 -18.76
N LEU A 361 -19.84 -18.41 -18.22
CA LEU A 361 -18.58 -18.09 -18.90
C LEU A 361 -18.46 -18.82 -20.24
N ARG A 362 -18.84 -20.10 -20.30
CA ARG A 362 -18.82 -20.88 -21.55
C ARG A 362 -19.85 -20.43 -22.56
N THR A 363 -21.02 -20.01 -22.10
CA THR A 363 -22.13 -19.61 -22.97
C THR A 363 -21.92 -18.20 -23.54
N TYR A 364 -21.63 -17.24 -22.69
CA TYR A 364 -21.58 -15.82 -23.08
C TYR A 364 -20.19 -15.36 -23.54
N TYR A 365 -19.11 -16.07 -23.15
CA TYR A 365 -17.71 -15.71 -23.44
C TYR A 365 -16.96 -16.84 -24.15
N LYS A 366 -17.66 -17.66 -24.93
CA LYS A 366 -17.09 -18.85 -25.61
C LYS A 366 -15.93 -18.54 -26.55
N GLU A 367 -15.93 -17.35 -27.16
CA GLU A 367 -14.90 -16.90 -28.10
C GLU A 367 -13.71 -16.23 -27.42
N ARG A 368 -13.74 -16.09 -26.09
CA ARG A 368 -12.67 -15.47 -25.33
C ARG A 368 -11.69 -16.50 -24.79
N THR A 369 -10.43 -16.10 -24.67
CA THR A 369 -9.45 -16.91 -23.93
C THR A 369 -9.75 -16.81 -22.44
N ILE A 370 -9.86 -17.96 -21.77
CA ILE A 370 -10.18 -18.03 -20.33
C ILE A 370 -9.10 -18.84 -19.63
N LEU A 371 -8.41 -18.19 -18.67
CA LEU A 371 -7.39 -18.83 -17.84
C LEU A 371 -7.93 -18.95 -16.42
N ILE A 372 -8.01 -20.16 -15.89
CA ILE A 372 -8.54 -20.44 -14.56
C ILE A 372 -7.46 -21.10 -13.72
N ALA A 373 -6.89 -20.37 -12.76
CA ALA A 373 -6.11 -20.99 -11.70
C ALA A 373 -7.06 -21.39 -10.57
N ALA A 374 -7.05 -22.66 -10.21
CA ALA A 374 -7.94 -23.18 -9.18
C ALA A 374 -7.24 -24.19 -8.26
N HIS A 375 -7.74 -24.26 -7.04
CA HIS A 375 -7.43 -25.32 -6.08
C HIS A 375 -8.45 -26.47 -6.14
N LYS A 376 -9.68 -26.16 -6.58
CA LYS A 376 -10.72 -27.17 -6.81
C LYS A 376 -10.59 -27.73 -8.21
N MET A 377 -10.45 -29.05 -8.34
CA MET A 377 -10.35 -29.70 -9.65
C MET A 377 -11.62 -29.56 -10.46
N SER A 378 -12.80 -29.50 -9.82
CA SER A 378 -14.10 -29.29 -10.48
C SER A 378 -14.16 -28.02 -11.33
N SER A 379 -13.38 -26.99 -11.00
CA SER A 379 -13.38 -25.73 -11.76
C SER A 379 -12.72 -25.83 -13.14
N VAL A 380 -11.89 -26.86 -13.36
CA VAL A 380 -11.05 -26.99 -14.58
C VAL A 380 -11.38 -28.22 -15.42
N VAL A 381 -12.26 -29.13 -14.97
CA VAL A 381 -12.60 -30.38 -15.67
C VAL A 381 -12.99 -30.17 -17.13
N ASP A 382 -13.75 -29.09 -17.39
CA ASP A 382 -14.24 -28.78 -18.73
C ASP A 382 -13.38 -27.73 -19.47
N CYS A 383 -12.13 -27.53 -19.09
CA CYS A 383 -11.17 -26.72 -19.84
C CYS A 383 -10.67 -27.52 -21.07
N ASP A 384 -10.36 -26.80 -22.17
CA ASP A 384 -9.79 -27.39 -23.37
C ASP A 384 -8.41 -27.99 -23.09
N GLU A 385 -7.71 -27.46 -22.10
CA GLU A 385 -6.39 -27.90 -21.67
C GLU A 385 -6.21 -27.64 -20.19
N ILE A 386 -5.55 -28.55 -19.50
CA ILE A 386 -5.21 -28.43 -18.09
C ILE A 386 -3.70 -28.54 -17.92
N ILE A 387 -3.15 -27.67 -17.08
CA ILE A 387 -1.73 -27.60 -16.76
C ILE A 387 -1.56 -27.86 -15.26
N TYR A 388 -0.78 -28.88 -14.91
CA TYR A 388 -0.42 -29.13 -13.53
C TYR A 388 0.95 -28.50 -13.22
N LEU A 389 0.95 -27.51 -12.32
CA LEU A 389 2.13 -26.77 -11.93
C LEU A 389 2.66 -27.26 -10.57
N SER A 390 3.94 -27.64 -10.53
CA SER A 390 4.63 -28.06 -9.30
C SER A 390 6.00 -27.39 -9.21
N ASN A 391 6.28 -26.74 -8.06
CA ASN A 391 7.56 -26.08 -7.80
C ASN A 391 8.02 -25.13 -8.94
N GLY A 392 7.09 -24.37 -9.50
CA GLY A 392 7.37 -23.42 -10.58
C GLY A 392 7.57 -24.05 -11.96
N LYS A 393 7.31 -25.35 -12.14
CA LYS A 393 7.45 -26.07 -13.42
C LYS A 393 6.12 -26.68 -13.85
N ILE A 394 5.88 -26.73 -15.16
CA ILE A 394 4.80 -27.53 -15.74
C ILE A 394 5.25 -28.98 -15.73
N VAL A 395 4.56 -29.82 -14.96
CA VAL A 395 4.91 -31.24 -14.83
C VAL A 395 3.97 -32.15 -15.62
N GLU A 396 2.71 -31.74 -15.81
CA GLU A 396 1.71 -32.42 -16.62
C GLU A 396 0.91 -31.40 -17.42
N ARG A 397 0.50 -31.79 -18.63
CA ARG A 397 -0.28 -30.96 -19.54
C ARG A 397 -1.10 -31.87 -20.46
N GLY A 398 -2.38 -31.55 -20.63
CA GLY A 398 -3.29 -32.30 -21.52
C GLY A 398 -4.74 -31.97 -21.26
N THR A 399 -5.65 -32.67 -21.91
CA THR A 399 -7.08 -32.65 -21.60
C THR A 399 -7.36 -33.39 -20.29
N PHE A 400 -8.57 -33.24 -19.75
CA PHE A 400 -8.96 -33.97 -18.55
C PHE A 400 -8.78 -35.49 -18.70
N ASP A 401 -9.25 -36.07 -19.83
CA ASP A 401 -9.18 -37.49 -20.06
C ASP A 401 -7.73 -38.00 -20.19
N GLU A 402 -6.89 -37.31 -20.95
CA GLU A 402 -5.47 -37.62 -21.07
C GLU A 402 -4.73 -37.61 -19.73
N LEU A 403 -5.03 -36.62 -18.87
CA LEU A 403 -4.40 -36.52 -17.54
C LEU A 403 -4.93 -37.58 -16.57
N MET A 404 -6.18 -38.00 -16.72
CA MET A 404 -6.72 -39.12 -15.93
C MET A 404 -6.15 -40.48 -16.38
N GLU A 405 -5.93 -40.67 -17.68
CA GLU A 405 -5.28 -41.87 -18.22
C GLU A 405 -3.79 -41.96 -17.84
N LEU A 406 -3.11 -40.80 -17.77
CA LEU A 406 -1.71 -40.70 -17.31
C LEU A 406 -1.51 -41.20 -15.88
N ASP A 407 -2.58 -41.16 -15.06
CA ASP A 407 -2.62 -41.51 -13.63
C ASP A 407 -1.50 -40.85 -12.79
N GLY A 408 -1.14 -39.62 -13.15
CA GLY A 408 -0.09 -38.85 -12.55
C GLY A 408 -0.55 -37.98 -11.34
N HIS A 409 0.11 -36.87 -11.16
CA HIS A 409 -0.19 -35.92 -10.07
C HIS A 409 -1.61 -35.36 -10.14
N PHE A 410 -2.08 -35.00 -11.34
CA PHE A 410 -3.43 -34.49 -11.56
C PHE A 410 -4.47 -35.53 -11.14
N ALA A 411 -4.39 -36.74 -11.67
CA ALA A 411 -5.32 -37.82 -11.38
C ALA A 411 -5.34 -38.18 -9.89
N GLY A 412 -4.18 -38.21 -9.23
CA GLY A 412 -4.07 -38.48 -7.80
C GLY A 412 -4.78 -37.41 -6.94
N VAL A 413 -4.60 -36.14 -7.27
CA VAL A 413 -5.29 -35.06 -6.55
C VAL A 413 -6.79 -35.06 -6.84
N TYR A 414 -7.20 -35.27 -8.09
CA TYR A 414 -8.62 -35.36 -8.47
C TYR A 414 -9.34 -36.47 -7.71
N LYS A 415 -8.80 -37.71 -7.75
CA LYS A 415 -9.36 -38.87 -7.03
C LYS A 415 -9.49 -38.56 -5.51
N THR A 416 -8.49 -37.91 -4.92
CA THR A 416 -8.51 -37.54 -3.49
C THR A 416 -9.59 -36.50 -3.15
N GLN A 417 -9.80 -35.51 -4.04
CA GLN A 417 -10.84 -34.48 -3.84
C GLN A 417 -12.25 -35.08 -4.00
N MET A 418 -12.46 -35.94 -5.01
CA MET A 418 -13.75 -36.59 -5.25
C MET A 418 -14.11 -37.57 -4.12
N ALA A 419 -13.17 -38.33 -3.60
CA ALA A 419 -13.40 -39.21 -2.45
C ALA A 419 -13.85 -38.45 -1.21
N LYS A 420 -13.31 -37.25 -0.97
CA LYS A 420 -13.73 -36.38 0.16
C LYS A 420 -15.14 -35.82 -0.02
N GLN A 421 -15.54 -35.51 -1.26
CA GLN A 421 -16.89 -34.99 -1.54
C GLN A 421 -17.99 -36.04 -1.40
N THR A 422 -17.65 -37.34 -1.59
CA THR A 422 -18.60 -38.44 -1.46
C THR A 422 -18.86 -38.83 0.01
N VAL A 423 -17.97 -38.43 0.94
CA VAL A 423 -18.03 -38.76 2.37
C VAL A 423 -18.62 -37.62 3.21
N ALA A 424 -18.77 -36.43 2.65
CA ALA A 424 -19.34 -35.23 3.28
C ALA A 424 -20.81 -35.03 2.86
#